data_e5969534893130753649403d3fd636c0
#
_entry.id   e5969534893130753649403d3fd636c0
#
_cell.length_a   1.000
_cell.length_b   1.000
_cell.length_c   1.000
_cell.angle_alpha   90.00
_cell.angle_beta   90.00
_cell.angle_gamma   90.00
#
_symmetry.space_group_name_H-M   'P 1'
#
loop_
_entity.id
_entity.type
_entity.pdbx_description
1 polymer ?
#
loop_
_entity_poly.entity_id
_entity_poly.type
_entity_poly.pdbx_seq_one_letter_code
_entity_poly.pdbx_strand_id
1 'polypeptide(L)'
;PRDIGREYEAVVRINSQSGKGGVALVLERDYGIELPKWMHPVLSKIVQQATETSGVEVSPQQIKQLYDTYFVAVDPAWQLRDYRLNAVTSEDSIIIEGCFNLHQGALEGSGAGALEALSDVLSRQYSCPIEVTQFDQHAMTKGTDAQALACIEMHVNGVVCHAVAQAEDTTAATLQAMLTAFSRHQIESVINVA
;
A
#
# COMPACT_ATOMS: atom_id res chain seq x y z
N PRO A 1 -6.76 -48.01 17.68
CA PRO A 1 -5.94 -46.88 18.00
C PRO A 1 -6.39 -45.70 17.12
N ARG A 2 -6.86 -44.63 17.76
CA ARG A 2 -7.36 -43.45 17.10
C ARG A 2 -6.14 -42.57 16.78
N ASP A 3 -5.86 -42.39 15.50
CA ASP A 3 -4.94 -41.36 14.99
C ASP A 3 -5.53 -39.99 15.30
N ILE A 4 -4.92 -39.32 16.26
CA ILE A 4 -5.17 -37.89 16.50
C ILE A 4 -4.28 -37.16 15.50
N GLY A 5 -4.87 -36.70 14.40
CA GLY A 5 -4.23 -35.82 13.45
C GLY A 5 -3.76 -34.55 14.16
N ARG A 6 -2.49 -34.50 14.50
CA ARG A 6 -1.82 -33.24 14.83
C ARG A 6 -1.60 -32.54 13.51
N GLU A 7 -2.38 -31.49 13.25
CA GLU A 7 -2.00 -30.50 12.26
C GLU A 7 -0.66 -29.92 12.70
N TYR A 8 0.40 -30.32 12.02
CA TYR A 8 1.69 -29.66 12.10
C TYR A 8 1.54 -28.31 11.38
N GLU A 9 1.08 -27.28 12.08
CA GLU A 9 1.39 -25.93 11.69
C GLU A 9 2.91 -25.83 11.73
N ALA A 10 3.53 -25.77 10.56
CA ALA A 10 4.94 -25.49 10.44
C ALA A 10 5.16 -24.06 10.94
N VAL A 11 5.46 -23.93 12.21
CA VAL A 11 5.85 -22.66 12.82
C VAL A 11 7.18 -22.27 12.16
N VAL A 12 7.11 -21.48 11.09
CA VAL A 12 8.28 -20.86 10.51
C VAL A 12 8.72 -19.79 11.50
N ARG A 13 9.69 -20.15 12.34
CA ARG A 13 10.29 -19.22 13.29
C ARG A 13 11.18 -18.26 12.50
N ILE A 14 10.68 -17.06 12.26
CA ILE A 14 11.48 -15.98 11.73
C ILE A 14 12.19 -15.36 12.92
N ASN A 15 13.47 -15.74 13.09
CA ASN A 15 14.35 -15.08 14.05
C ASN A 15 15.00 -13.85 13.38
N SER A 16 15.63 -13.00 14.15
CA SER A 16 16.32 -11.79 13.71
C SER A 16 17.41 -12.00 12.65
N GLN A 17 17.74 -13.27 12.36
CA GLN A 17 18.71 -13.69 11.33
C GLN A 17 18.04 -14.13 10.01
N SER A 18 16.70 -14.20 9.95
CA SER A 18 16.00 -14.44 8.68
C SER A 18 16.21 -13.21 7.78
N GLY A 19 17.00 -13.36 6.74
CA GLY A 19 17.44 -12.27 5.87
C GLY A 19 16.25 -11.47 5.30
N LYS A 20 16.54 -10.27 4.76
CA LYS A 20 15.56 -9.27 4.26
C LYS A 20 14.44 -9.81 3.34
N GLY A 21 14.60 -10.99 2.74
CA GLY A 21 13.58 -11.66 1.93
C GLY A 21 12.67 -12.63 2.69
N GLY A 22 13.05 -13.08 3.89
CA GLY A 22 12.32 -14.13 4.60
C GLY A 22 10.92 -13.71 5.05
N VAL A 23 10.76 -12.45 5.44
CA VAL A 23 9.47 -11.89 5.88
C VAL A 23 8.51 -11.72 4.69
N ALA A 24 8.99 -11.22 3.56
CA ALA A 24 8.20 -11.08 2.35
C ALA A 24 7.75 -12.44 1.79
N LEU A 25 8.61 -13.46 1.88
CA LEU A 25 8.28 -14.83 1.47
C LEU A 25 7.12 -15.43 2.28
N VAL A 26 6.97 -15.06 3.56
CA VAL A 26 5.81 -15.49 4.37
C VAL A 26 4.51 -14.88 3.83
N LEU A 27 4.51 -13.59 3.46
CA LEU A 27 3.33 -12.96 2.87
C LEU A 27 2.96 -13.59 1.53
N GLU A 28 3.95 -13.89 0.70
CA GLU A 28 3.73 -14.55 -0.59
C GLU A 28 3.19 -15.97 -0.42
N ARG A 29 3.85 -16.79 0.41
CA ARG A 29 3.49 -18.20 0.60
C ARG A 29 2.14 -18.38 1.27
N ASP A 30 1.88 -17.65 2.38
CA ASP A 30 0.74 -17.89 3.26
C ASP A 30 -0.49 -17.07 2.87
N TYR A 31 -0.27 -15.91 2.25
CA TYR A 31 -1.34 -14.95 1.90
C TYR A 31 -1.41 -14.62 0.41
N GLY A 32 -0.48 -15.11 -0.41
CA GLY A 32 -0.44 -14.82 -1.85
C GLY A 32 -0.12 -13.38 -2.19
N ILE A 33 0.51 -12.64 -1.26
CA ILE A 33 0.88 -11.23 -1.41
C ILE A 33 2.34 -11.18 -1.86
N GLU A 34 2.56 -10.89 -3.13
CA GLU A 34 3.89 -10.74 -3.72
C GLU A 34 4.30 -9.26 -3.69
N LEU A 35 5.26 -8.93 -2.85
CA LEU A 35 5.79 -7.58 -2.74
C LEU A 35 7.00 -7.37 -3.65
N PRO A 36 7.15 -6.19 -4.27
CA PRO A 36 8.34 -5.86 -5.04
C PRO A 36 9.58 -5.84 -4.14
N LYS A 37 10.74 -6.16 -4.71
CA LYS A 37 12.00 -6.32 -3.96
C LYS A 37 12.39 -5.09 -3.15
N TRP A 38 12.06 -3.90 -3.63
CA TRP A 38 12.36 -2.65 -2.93
C TRP A 38 11.54 -2.48 -1.63
N MET A 39 10.39 -3.13 -1.48
CA MET A 39 9.59 -3.13 -0.23
C MET A 39 10.12 -4.14 0.82
N HIS A 40 10.87 -5.17 0.43
CA HIS A 40 11.34 -6.19 1.37
C HIS A 40 12.14 -5.61 2.55
N PRO A 41 13.11 -4.68 2.33
CA PRO A 41 13.82 -4.05 3.45
C PRO A 41 12.90 -3.23 4.37
N VAL A 42 11.89 -2.55 3.80
CA VAL A 42 10.94 -1.72 4.56
C VAL A 42 10.12 -2.60 5.50
N LEU A 43 9.50 -3.67 4.97
CA LEU A 43 8.74 -4.63 5.76
C LEU A 43 9.62 -5.30 6.82
N SER A 44 10.84 -5.73 6.46
CA SER A 44 11.76 -6.38 7.39
C SER A 44 12.13 -5.47 8.57
N LYS A 45 12.32 -4.17 8.32
CA LYS A 45 12.60 -3.19 9.38
C LYS A 45 11.44 -3.06 10.35
N ILE A 46 10.20 -3.02 9.85
CA ILE A 46 8.98 -2.94 10.68
C ILE A 46 8.86 -4.18 11.56
N VAL A 47 9.04 -5.38 10.98
CA VAL A 47 8.97 -6.64 11.73
C VAL A 47 10.09 -6.75 12.75
N GLN A 48 11.30 -6.30 12.42
CA GLN A 48 12.43 -6.27 13.35
C GLN A 48 12.13 -5.36 14.56
N GLN A 49 11.63 -4.15 14.33
CA GLN A 49 11.24 -3.22 15.39
C GLN A 49 10.17 -3.82 16.32
N ALA A 50 9.16 -4.51 15.75
CA ALA A 50 8.15 -5.19 16.53
C ALA A 50 8.73 -6.34 17.39
N THR A 51 9.68 -7.10 16.84
CA THR A 51 10.37 -8.18 17.54
C THR A 51 11.23 -7.64 18.69
N GLU A 52 11.98 -6.57 18.44
CA GLU A 52 12.83 -5.93 19.46
C GLU A 52 12.00 -5.35 20.61
N THR A 53 10.84 -4.78 20.30
CA THR A 53 9.94 -4.21 21.31
C THR A 53 9.24 -5.27 22.15
N SER A 54 8.81 -6.39 21.53
CA SER A 54 8.08 -7.46 22.19
C SER A 54 9.00 -8.48 22.90
N GLY A 55 10.25 -8.62 22.43
CA GLY A 55 11.18 -9.66 22.87
C GLY A 55 10.78 -11.08 22.45
N VAL A 56 9.77 -11.24 21.58
CA VAL A 56 9.21 -12.52 21.14
C VAL A 56 9.30 -12.63 19.62
N GLU A 57 9.51 -13.85 19.12
CA GLU A 57 9.45 -14.16 17.69
C GLU A 57 8.06 -13.82 17.11
N VAL A 58 8.03 -13.24 15.92
CA VAL A 58 6.80 -12.81 15.24
C VAL A 58 6.22 -13.94 14.42
N SER A 59 4.96 -14.27 14.64
CA SER A 59 4.22 -15.30 13.87
C SER A 59 3.83 -14.80 12.47
N PRO A 60 3.50 -15.68 11.51
CA PRO A 60 2.97 -15.29 10.20
C PRO A 60 1.74 -14.37 10.29
N GLN A 61 0.83 -14.62 11.23
CA GLN A 61 -0.33 -13.77 11.47
C GLN A 61 0.05 -12.37 11.93
N GLN A 62 1.05 -12.26 12.81
CA GLN A 62 1.55 -10.96 13.26
C GLN A 62 2.26 -10.20 12.13
N ILE A 63 2.99 -10.90 11.24
CA ILE A 63 3.57 -10.29 10.04
C ILE A 63 2.47 -9.71 9.16
N LYS A 64 1.40 -10.47 8.93
CA LYS A 64 0.25 -9.99 8.15
C LYS A 64 -0.42 -8.78 8.81
N GLN A 65 -0.60 -8.79 10.13
CA GLN A 65 -1.14 -7.65 10.87
C GLN A 65 -0.26 -6.41 10.76
N LEU A 66 1.06 -6.56 10.87
CA LEU A 66 2.01 -5.45 10.65
C LEU A 66 1.92 -4.92 9.22
N TYR A 67 1.90 -5.82 8.23
CA TYR A 67 1.71 -5.43 6.84
C TYR A 67 0.40 -4.65 6.64
N ASP A 68 -0.73 -5.14 7.16
CA ASP A 68 -2.01 -4.47 7.04
C ASP A 68 -1.99 -3.09 7.71
N THR A 69 -1.43 -3.00 8.90
CA THR A 69 -1.35 -1.75 9.66
C THR A 69 -0.47 -0.71 8.98
N TYR A 70 0.71 -1.13 8.51
CA TYR A 70 1.71 -0.19 8.00
C TYR A 70 1.59 0.11 6.50
N PHE A 71 0.95 -0.74 5.70
CA PHE A 71 0.88 -0.53 4.26
C PHE A 71 -0.54 -0.44 3.70
N VAL A 72 -1.52 -1.14 4.29
CA VAL A 72 -2.86 -1.28 3.71
C VAL A 72 -3.89 -0.39 4.41
N ALA A 73 -3.83 -0.28 5.75
CA ALA A 73 -4.82 0.48 6.50
C ALA A 73 -4.90 1.94 6.03
N VAL A 74 -6.09 2.37 5.69
CA VAL A 74 -6.40 3.71 5.22
C VAL A 74 -7.54 4.31 6.04
N ASP A 75 -7.46 5.60 6.33
CA ASP A 75 -8.58 6.34 6.89
C ASP A 75 -9.76 6.30 5.89
N PRO A 76 -10.99 5.95 6.33
CA PRO A 76 -12.16 5.91 5.46
C PRO A 76 -12.40 7.19 4.66
N ALA A 77 -11.95 8.34 5.14
CA ALA A 77 -12.01 9.60 4.43
C ALA A 77 -11.19 9.63 3.13
N TRP A 78 -10.14 8.78 3.05
CA TRP A 78 -9.24 8.68 1.92
C TRP A 78 -9.49 7.45 1.04
N GLN A 79 -10.59 6.76 1.25
CA GLN A 79 -10.96 5.63 0.44
C GLN A 79 -11.49 6.07 -0.92
N LEU A 80 -10.94 5.54 -2.00
CA LEU A 80 -11.44 5.71 -3.36
C LEU A 80 -12.83 5.08 -3.46
N ARG A 81 -13.81 5.85 -3.93
CA ARG A 81 -15.17 5.36 -4.17
C ARG A 81 -15.43 5.08 -5.63
N ASP A 82 -14.99 5.98 -6.49
CA ASP A 82 -15.15 5.90 -7.93
C ASP A 82 -14.09 6.76 -8.60
N TYR A 83 -13.77 6.46 -9.85
CA TYR A 83 -12.87 7.27 -10.66
C TYR A 83 -13.28 7.24 -12.13
N ARG A 84 -12.95 8.29 -12.86
CA ARG A 84 -13.05 8.35 -14.31
C ARG A 84 -11.78 8.92 -14.89
N LEU A 85 -11.33 8.28 -15.96
CA LEU A 85 -10.21 8.74 -16.75
C LEU A 85 -10.74 9.28 -18.07
N ASN A 86 -10.64 10.59 -18.27
CA ASN A 86 -11.02 11.22 -19.52
C ASN A 86 -9.76 11.59 -20.29
N ALA A 87 -9.53 10.97 -21.46
CA ALA A 87 -8.46 11.37 -22.34
C ALA A 87 -8.78 12.73 -22.96
N VAL A 88 -7.93 13.71 -22.72
CA VAL A 88 -8.00 15.03 -23.39
C VAL A 88 -7.16 14.98 -24.66
N THR A 89 -7.78 15.24 -25.81
CA THR A 89 -7.26 14.98 -27.16
C THR A 89 -6.08 15.84 -27.61
N SER A 90 -5.51 16.72 -26.79
CA SER A 90 -4.45 17.63 -27.26
C SER A 90 -3.05 17.42 -26.66
N GLU A 91 -2.90 16.69 -25.57
CA GLU A 91 -1.62 16.46 -24.91
C GLU A 91 -1.69 15.23 -24.03
N ASP A 92 -1.76 14.04 -24.45
CA ASP A 92 -1.72 12.78 -23.65
C ASP A 92 -2.08 12.93 -22.15
N SER A 93 -2.93 13.90 -21.82
CA SER A 93 -3.30 14.20 -20.45
C SER A 93 -4.60 13.49 -20.06
N ILE A 94 -4.56 12.84 -18.92
CA ILE A 94 -5.71 12.15 -18.34
C ILE A 94 -6.29 13.05 -17.27
N ILE A 95 -7.60 13.31 -17.33
CA ILE A 95 -8.32 13.93 -16.24
C ILE A 95 -8.85 12.82 -15.34
N ILE A 96 -8.49 12.86 -14.05
CA ILE A 96 -9.07 12.02 -13.04
C ILE A 96 -10.23 12.75 -12.40
N GLU A 97 -11.39 12.15 -12.46
CA GLU A 97 -12.51 12.47 -11.60
C GLU A 97 -12.56 11.41 -10.49
N GLY A 98 -12.15 11.75 -9.29
CA GLY A 98 -12.18 10.85 -8.14
C GLY A 98 -13.12 11.36 -7.06
N CYS A 99 -13.91 10.48 -6.48
CA CYS A 99 -14.75 10.78 -5.35
C CYS A 99 -14.07 10.30 -4.07
N PHE A 100 -13.57 11.23 -3.26
CA PHE A 100 -13.01 10.98 -1.95
C PHE A 100 -13.99 11.43 -0.87
N ASN A 101 -14.00 10.75 0.28
CA ASN A 101 -14.93 11.07 1.36
C ASN A 101 -14.80 12.51 1.91
N LEU A 102 -13.65 13.16 1.74
CA LEU A 102 -13.37 14.51 2.24
C LEU A 102 -14.01 15.61 1.39
N HIS A 103 -14.33 15.34 0.12
CA HIS A 103 -14.86 16.34 -0.79
C HIS A 103 -16.07 15.73 -1.52
N GLN A 104 -17.23 16.34 -1.35
CA GLN A 104 -18.42 16.03 -2.16
C GLN A 104 -18.27 16.68 -3.54
N GLY A 105 -17.35 16.18 -4.34
CA GLY A 105 -17.11 16.70 -5.67
C GLY A 105 -16.01 15.94 -6.39
N ALA A 106 -16.03 15.97 -7.70
CA ALA A 106 -14.96 15.45 -8.52
C ALA A 106 -13.70 16.35 -8.35
N LEU A 107 -12.55 15.74 -8.13
CA LEU A 107 -11.26 16.42 -8.20
C LEU A 107 -10.70 16.18 -9.59
N GLU A 108 -10.41 17.24 -10.31
CA GLU A 108 -9.83 17.18 -11.65
C GLU A 108 -8.33 17.40 -11.59
N GLY A 109 -7.57 16.44 -12.09
CA GLY A 109 -6.12 16.55 -12.24
C GLY A 109 -5.68 16.12 -13.63
N SER A 110 -4.55 16.64 -14.09
CA SER A 110 -3.98 16.35 -15.40
C SER A 110 -2.60 15.73 -15.30
N GLY A 111 -2.28 14.77 -16.18
CA GLY A 111 -0.99 14.13 -16.23
C GLY A 111 -0.93 13.08 -17.35
N ALA A 112 0.27 12.59 -17.67
CA ALA A 112 0.46 11.54 -18.69
C ALA A 112 -0.11 10.16 -18.26
N GLY A 113 -0.58 10.03 -17.01
CA GLY A 113 -1.19 8.83 -16.47
C GLY A 113 -1.90 9.10 -15.14
N ALA A 114 -2.56 8.05 -14.62
CA ALA A 114 -3.36 8.14 -13.40
C ALA A 114 -2.56 8.64 -12.18
N LEU A 115 -1.30 8.20 -12.04
CA LEU A 115 -0.42 8.64 -10.96
C LEU A 115 -0.09 10.12 -11.03
N GLU A 116 0.30 10.62 -12.21
CA GLU A 116 0.64 12.04 -12.37
C GLU A 116 -0.59 12.92 -12.17
N ALA A 117 -1.74 12.54 -12.74
CA ALA A 117 -2.97 13.28 -12.59
C ALA A 117 -3.43 13.35 -11.13
N LEU A 118 -3.32 12.27 -10.36
CA LEU A 118 -3.62 12.29 -8.92
C LEU A 118 -2.58 13.06 -8.12
N SER A 119 -1.28 12.98 -8.49
CA SER A 119 -0.22 13.81 -7.89
C SER A 119 -0.51 15.30 -8.06
N ASP A 120 -0.93 15.72 -9.27
CA ASP A 120 -1.28 17.10 -9.57
C ASP A 120 -2.45 17.58 -8.69
N VAL A 121 -3.53 16.77 -8.61
CA VAL A 121 -4.67 17.09 -7.74
C VAL A 121 -4.24 17.29 -6.29
N LEU A 122 -3.56 16.28 -5.73
CA LEU A 122 -3.20 16.30 -4.30
C LEU A 122 -2.20 17.43 -4.00
N SER A 123 -1.21 17.63 -4.88
CA SER A 123 -0.21 18.70 -4.71
C SER A 123 -0.86 20.09 -4.73
N ARG A 124 -1.80 20.34 -5.63
CA ARG A 124 -2.52 21.61 -5.70
C ARG A 124 -3.47 21.81 -4.52
N GLN A 125 -4.25 20.75 -4.18
CA GLN A 125 -5.27 20.85 -3.14
C GLN A 125 -4.66 21.05 -1.74
N TYR A 126 -3.52 20.44 -1.48
CA TYR A 126 -2.87 20.45 -0.16
C TYR A 126 -1.60 21.31 -0.13
N SER A 127 -1.27 21.97 -1.22
CA SER A 127 -0.10 22.84 -1.33
C SER A 127 1.20 22.17 -0.88
N CYS A 128 1.38 20.88 -1.21
CA CYS A 128 2.55 20.11 -0.85
C CYS A 128 3.13 19.38 -2.06
N PRO A 129 4.46 19.38 -2.25
CA PRO A 129 5.10 18.63 -3.32
C PRO A 129 4.95 17.12 -3.09
N ILE A 130 4.61 16.39 -4.15
CA ILE A 130 4.52 14.94 -4.18
C ILE A 130 5.43 14.41 -5.27
N GLU A 131 6.28 13.46 -4.94
CA GLU A 131 7.17 12.77 -5.86
C GLU A 131 7.03 11.26 -5.67
N VAL A 132 6.59 10.54 -6.70
CA VAL A 132 6.56 9.07 -6.69
C VAL A 132 7.95 8.56 -7.05
N THR A 133 8.59 7.83 -6.13
CA THR A 133 9.97 7.35 -6.27
C THR A 133 10.05 5.88 -6.66
N GLN A 134 9.11 5.04 -6.20
CA GLN A 134 8.99 3.64 -6.57
C GLN A 134 7.52 3.29 -6.80
N PHE A 135 7.27 2.49 -7.81
CA PHE A 135 5.94 2.01 -8.13
C PHE A 135 6.00 0.63 -8.76
N ASP A 136 5.09 -0.23 -8.36
CA ASP A 136 4.88 -1.56 -8.93
C ASP A 136 3.40 -1.89 -8.90
N GLN A 137 2.93 -2.58 -9.95
CA GLN A 137 1.56 -3.10 -10.00
C GLN A 137 1.51 -4.42 -10.75
N HIS A 138 0.70 -5.35 -10.27
CA HIS A 138 0.48 -6.60 -10.95
C HIS A 138 -0.89 -7.21 -10.62
N ALA A 139 -1.37 -8.09 -11.48
CA ALA A 139 -2.58 -8.87 -11.23
C ALA A 139 -2.27 -9.98 -10.22
N MET A 140 -3.12 -10.16 -9.22
CA MET A 140 -3.02 -11.27 -8.28
C MET A 140 -3.58 -12.54 -8.94
N THR A 141 -2.76 -13.59 -8.98
CA THR A 141 -3.07 -14.83 -9.71
C THR A 141 -3.89 -15.86 -8.95
N LYS A 142 -4.21 -15.60 -7.68
CA LYS A 142 -4.94 -16.54 -6.82
C LYS A 142 -6.34 -16.04 -6.50
N GLY A 143 -7.33 -16.63 -7.15
CA GLY A 143 -8.75 -16.39 -6.85
C GLY A 143 -9.61 -16.34 -8.10
N THR A 144 -10.92 -16.54 -7.94
CA THR A 144 -11.94 -16.41 -9.01
C THR A 144 -12.23 -14.95 -9.33
N ASP A 145 -11.89 -14.03 -8.43
CA ASP A 145 -12.04 -12.60 -8.61
C ASP A 145 -10.65 -12.03 -8.90
N ALA A 146 -10.44 -11.63 -10.15
CA ALA A 146 -9.20 -11.00 -10.58
C ALA A 146 -9.04 -9.69 -9.78
N GLN A 147 -8.02 -9.65 -8.92
CA GLN A 147 -7.64 -8.44 -8.19
C GLN A 147 -6.26 -7.98 -8.65
N ALA A 148 -6.04 -6.70 -8.57
CA ALA A 148 -4.75 -6.08 -8.79
C ALA A 148 -4.16 -5.61 -7.46
N LEU A 149 -2.84 -5.73 -7.33
CA LEU A 149 -2.08 -5.19 -6.22
C LEU A 149 -1.21 -4.04 -6.76
N ALA A 150 -1.21 -2.92 -6.07
CA ALA A 150 -0.31 -1.81 -6.35
C ALA A 150 0.50 -1.46 -5.11
N CYS A 151 1.80 -1.25 -5.30
CA CYS A 151 2.75 -0.86 -4.27
C CYS A 151 3.37 0.47 -4.65
N ILE A 152 3.43 1.40 -3.71
CA ILE A 152 3.97 2.75 -3.95
C ILE A 152 4.91 3.19 -2.84
N GLU A 153 6.00 3.85 -3.24
CA GLU A 153 6.81 4.72 -2.39
C GLU A 153 6.75 6.12 -2.96
N MET A 154 6.43 7.07 -2.15
CA MET A 154 6.41 8.47 -2.56
C MET A 154 6.91 9.40 -1.46
N HIS A 155 7.44 10.54 -1.86
CA HIS A 155 7.78 11.64 -0.97
C HIS A 155 6.64 12.64 -0.96
N VAL A 156 6.10 12.89 0.20
CA VAL A 156 5.11 13.95 0.44
C VAL A 156 5.77 15.00 1.31
N ASN A 157 6.00 16.19 0.77
CA ASN A 157 6.72 17.25 1.46
C ASN A 157 8.08 16.78 2.02
N GLY A 158 8.79 15.92 1.28
CA GLY A 158 10.08 15.36 1.67
C GLY A 158 10.04 14.17 2.64
N VAL A 159 8.86 13.78 3.13
CA VAL A 159 8.68 12.61 3.99
C VAL A 159 8.37 11.38 3.14
N VAL A 160 9.11 10.29 3.37
CA VAL A 160 8.90 9.01 2.64
C VAL A 160 7.66 8.30 3.17
N CYS A 161 6.72 8.01 2.29
CA CYS A 161 5.50 7.27 2.59
C CYS A 161 5.41 6.02 1.71
N HIS A 162 5.01 4.91 2.32
CA HIS A 162 4.78 3.64 1.63
C HIS A 162 3.33 3.21 1.79
N ALA A 163 2.76 2.64 0.74
CA ALA A 163 1.46 1.99 0.81
C ALA A 163 1.31 0.85 -0.18
N VAL A 164 0.35 0.00 0.10
CA VAL A 164 -0.11 -1.07 -0.78
C VAL A 164 -1.63 -1.05 -0.80
N ALA A 165 -2.21 -1.23 -1.97
CA ALA A 165 -3.65 -1.39 -2.13
C ALA A 165 -4.00 -2.53 -3.07
N GLN A 166 -5.17 -3.11 -2.85
CA GLN A 166 -5.78 -4.12 -3.71
C GLN A 166 -7.12 -3.59 -4.21
N ALA A 167 -7.40 -3.79 -5.49
CA ALA A 167 -8.66 -3.41 -6.12
C ALA A 167 -9.00 -4.32 -7.29
N GLU A 168 -10.19 -4.13 -7.87
CA GLU A 168 -10.67 -4.91 -9.02
C GLU A 168 -9.81 -4.73 -10.29
N ASP A 169 -9.19 -3.56 -10.44
CA ASP A 169 -8.29 -3.26 -11.56
C ASP A 169 -7.00 -2.54 -11.09
N THR A 170 -6.00 -2.52 -11.96
CA THR A 170 -4.69 -1.93 -11.67
C THR A 170 -4.76 -0.43 -11.43
N THR A 171 -5.64 0.30 -12.12
CA THR A 171 -5.79 1.74 -11.95
C THR A 171 -6.41 2.08 -10.60
N ALA A 172 -7.50 1.40 -10.23
CA ALA A 172 -8.11 1.57 -8.91
C ALA A 172 -7.14 1.24 -7.77
N ALA A 173 -6.37 0.13 -7.91
CA ALA A 173 -5.34 -0.24 -6.93
C ALA A 173 -4.26 0.84 -6.82
N THR A 174 -3.80 1.38 -7.95
CA THR A 174 -2.80 2.44 -8.01
C THR A 174 -3.27 3.72 -7.32
N LEU A 175 -4.46 4.18 -7.67
CA LEU A 175 -5.06 5.38 -7.07
C LEU A 175 -5.26 5.21 -5.56
N GLN A 176 -5.77 4.04 -5.14
CA GLN A 176 -5.97 3.76 -3.73
C GLN A 176 -4.64 3.67 -2.97
N ALA A 177 -3.58 3.06 -3.53
CA ALA A 177 -2.27 3.00 -2.91
C ALA A 177 -1.71 4.41 -2.67
N MET A 178 -1.84 5.29 -3.67
CA MET A 178 -1.40 6.68 -3.54
C MET A 178 -2.17 7.45 -2.47
N LEU A 179 -3.50 7.31 -2.44
CA LEU A 179 -4.34 7.93 -1.41
C LEU A 179 -4.00 7.41 -0.01
N THR A 180 -3.73 6.11 0.12
CA THR A 180 -3.31 5.49 1.38
C THR A 180 -1.98 6.06 1.86
N ALA A 181 -0.98 6.18 0.98
CA ALA A 181 0.31 6.76 1.32
C ALA A 181 0.18 8.25 1.71
N PHE A 182 -0.63 9.00 0.98
CA PHE A 182 -0.88 10.41 1.27
C PHE A 182 -1.60 10.62 2.61
N SER A 183 -2.62 9.80 2.91
CA SER A 183 -3.38 9.89 4.17
C SER A 183 -2.50 9.71 5.39
N ARG A 184 -1.50 8.84 5.32
CA ARG A 184 -0.54 8.61 6.41
C ARG A 184 0.29 9.84 6.70
N HIS A 185 0.77 10.51 5.66
CA HIS A 185 1.49 11.78 5.82
C HIS A 185 0.61 12.83 6.52
N GLN A 186 -0.67 12.93 6.16
CA GLN A 186 -1.59 13.88 6.78
C GLN A 186 -1.80 13.59 8.28
N ILE A 187 -1.97 12.31 8.65
CA ILE A 187 -2.14 11.91 10.04
C ILE A 187 -0.88 12.20 10.87
N GLU A 188 0.30 11.84 10.35
CA GLU A 188 1.57 12.08 11.03
C GLU A 188 1.86 13.57 11.20
N SER A 189 1.52 14.40 10.21
CA SER A 189 1.70 15.84 10.29
C SER A 189 0.82 16.50 11.35
N VAL A 190 -0.40 16.00 11.56
CA VAL A 190 -1.31 16.49 12.63
C VAL A 190 -0.80 16.12 14.01
N ILE A 191 -0.27 14.90 14.18
CA ILE A 191 0.24 14.44 15.47
C ILE A 191 1.51 15.20 15.90
N ASN A 192 2.37 15.57 14.95
CA ASN A 192 3.62 16.27 15.23
C ASN A 192 3.46 17.78 15.48
N VAL A 193 2.29 18.35 15.28
CA VAL A 193 1.98 19.78 15.53
C VAL A 193 1.22 19.98 16.87
N ALA A 194 0.73 18.91 17.49
CA ALA A 194 0.03 18.93 18.78
C ALA A 194 0.94 18.61 19.95
#